data_683743dcb43760f1a39ac8f79b88b36c
#
_entry.id   683743dcb43760f1a39ac8f79b88b36c
#
_cell.length_a   1.000
_cell.length_b   1.000
_cell.length_c   1.000
_cell.angle_alpha   90.00
_cell.angle_beta   90.00
_cell.angle_gamma   90.00
#
_symmetry.space_group_name_H-M   'P 1'
#
loop_
_entity.id
_entity.type
_entity.pdbx_description
1 polymer ?
#
loop_
_entity_poly.entity_id
_entity_poly.type
_entity_poly.pdbx_seq_one_letter_code
_entity_poly.pdbx_strand_id
1 'polypeptide(L)'
;MSIFYRAAYRLGFTPWDSGIPPPELKALVEGPNAKPAGRALDLGCGTGTNSIYLAQHGWDVTGIDFVPRAVERAKARAAAAKVTPRLIQGNVTRLAELNVGGGFSLVFDLGCYHSIPEAKRDDYARGMTTATAPGATWLVWGFNPTLKPK
;
A
#
# COMPACT_ATOMS: atom_id res chain seq x y z
N MET A 1 -3.88 8.96 15.68
CA MET A 1 -4.00 7.94 14.61
C MET A 1 -3.17 6.68 14.87
N SER A 2 -1.95 6.78 15.35
CA SER A 2 -1.05 5.64 15.50
C SER A 2 -1.44 4.61 16.57
N ILE A 3 -2.06 5.01 17.68
CA ILE A 3 -2.35 4.13 18.81
C ILE A 3 -3.43 3.10 18.48
N PHE A 4 -4.48 3.50 17.78
CA PHE A 4 -5.57 2.60 17.36
C PHE A 4 -5.07 1.44 16.49
N TYR A 5 -4.36 1.75 15.41
CA TYR A 5 -3.84 0.72 14.50
C TYR A 5 -2.82 -0.20 15.18
N ARG A 6 -1.91 0.36 16.01
CA ARG A 6 -0.96 -0.44 16.79
C ARG A 6 -1.67 -1.41 17.74
N ALA A 7 -2.71 -0.94 18.43
CA ALA A 7 -3.51 -1.78 19.30
C ALA A 7 -4.26 -2.85 18.52
N ALA A 8 -4.89 -2.51 17.41
CA ALA A 8 -5.62 -3.43 16.55
C ALA A 8 -4.71 -4.57 16.04
N TYR A 9 -3.54 -4.25 15.49
CA TYR A 9 -2.57 -5.26 15.07
C TYR A 9 -2.01 -6.10 16.23
N ARG A 10 -1.89 -5.50 17.43
CA ARG A 10 -1.47 -6.23 18.63
C ARG A 10 -2.52 -7.25 19.08
N LEU A 11 -3.78 -6.88 19.02
CA LEU A 11 -4.93 -7.70 19.43
C LEU A 11 -5.37 -8.67 18.32
N GLY A 12 -4.85 -8.53 17.09
CA GLY A 12 -5.25 -9.36 15.96
C GLY A 12 -6.62 -8.99 15.36
N PHE A 13 -7.17 -7.84 15.74
CA PHE A 13 -8.44 -7.33 15.21
C PHE A 13 -8.19 -6.33 14.09
N THR A 14 -8.14 -6.81 12.86
CA THR A 14 -7.85 -6.01 11.66
C THR A 14 -8.93 -6.24 10.59
N PRO A 15 -10.16 -5.74 10.80
CA PRO A 15 -11.30 -6.01 9.91
C PRO A 15 -11.12 -5.48 8.49
N TRP A 16 -10.19 -4.55 8.28
CA TRP A 16 -9.81 -4.03 6.96
C TRP A 16 -8.86 -4.96 6.19
N ASP A 17 -8.22 -5.92 6.87
CA ASP A 17 -7.28 -6.86 6.29
C ASP A 17 -8.01 -8.18 5.95
N SER A 18 -8.75 -8.16 4.84
CA SER A 18 -9.52 -9.31 4.37
C SER A 18 -8.65 -10.46 3.86
N GLY A 19 -7.36 -10.22 3.62
CA GLY A 19 -6.47 -11.20 2.98
C GLY A 19 -6.74 -11.41 1.49
N ILE A 20 -7.63 -10.62 0.89
CA ILE A 20 -8.06 -10.73 -0.52
C ILE A 20 -7.78 -9.41 -1.23
N PRO A 21 -7.02 -9.41 -2.34
CA PRO A 21 -6.83 -8.22 -3.16
C PRO A 21 -8.15 -7.72 -3.75
N PRO A 22 -8.40 -6.39 -3.75
CA PRO A 22 -9.65 -5.85 -4.27
C PRO A 22 -9.76 -6.05 -5.80
N PRO A 23 -10.98 -6.16 -6.33
CA PRO A 23 -11.21 -6.42 -7.75
C PRO A 23 -10.63 -5.34 -8.67
N GLU A 24 -10.56 -4.10 -8.22
CA GLU A 24 -9.97 -2.97 -8.96
C GLU A 24 -8.46 -3.17 -9.15
N LEU A 25 -7.76 -3.65 -8.13
CA LEU A 25 -6.33 -3.98 -8.25
C LEU A 25 -6.13 -5.18 -9.19
N LYS A 26 -6.98 -6.21 -9.07
CA LYS A 26 -6.94 -7.37 -9.96
C LYS A 26 -7.13 -6.96 -11.42
N ALA A 27 -8.08 -6.08 -11.71
CA ALA A 27 -8.33 -5.58 -13.06
C ALA A 27 -7.15 -4.80 -13.67
N LEU A 28 -6.31 -4.18 -12.84
CA LEU A 28 -5.08 -3.50 -13.29
C LEU A 28 -3.93 -4.47 -13.56
N VAL A 29 -3.97 -5.67 -13.00
CA VAL A 29 -2.87 -6.64 -13.01
C VAL A 29 -3.17 -7.84 -13.90
N GLU A 30 -4.44 -8.21 -14.01
CA GLU A 30 -4.91 -9.36 -14.75
C GLU A 30 -5.91 -8.98 -15.85
N GLY A 31 -6.08 -9.85 -16.82
CA GLY A 31 -7.08 -9.69 -17.87
C GLY A 31 -6.63 -8.87 -19.07
N PRO A 32 -7.56 -8.57 -20.00
CA PRO A 32 -7.23 -8.02 -21.32
C PRO A 32 -6.70 -6.58 -21.27
N ASN A 33 -7.00 -5.83 -20.21
CA ASN A 33 -6.56 -4.45 -20.01
C ASN A 33 -5.49 -4.33 -18.91
N ALA A 34 -4.85 -5.45 -18.54
CA ALA A 34 -3.79 -5.46 -17.54
C ALA A 34 -2.64 -4.54 -17.95
N LYS A 35 -2.09 -3.84 -16.96
CA LYS A 35 -0.90 -3.02 -17.16
C LYS A 35 0.33 -3.90 -17.22
N PRO A 36 1.35 -3.55 -18.03
CA PRO A 36 2.64 -4.20 -17.97
C PRO A 36 3.21 -4.10 -16.56
N ALA A 37 3.74 -5.22 -16.05
CA ALA A 37 4.41 -5.22 -14.76
C ALA A 37 5.59 -4.26 -14.77
N GLY A 38 5.72 -3.50 -13.69
CA GLY A 38 6.75 -2.50 -13.48
C GLY A 38 7.02 -2.36 -11.99
N ARG A 39 7.34 -1.14 -11.54
CA ARG A 39 7.52 -0.84 -10.11
C ARG A 39 6.21 -0.41 -9.48
N ALA A 40 5.84 -1.03 -8.38
CA ALA A 40 4.64 -0.72 -7.61
C ALA A 40 4.96 -0.26 -6.18
N LEU A 41 4.24 0.76 -5.72
CA LEU A 41 4.33 1.30 -4.36
C LEU A 41 3.00 1.05 -3.64
N ASP A 42 3.03 0.27 -2.57
CA ASP A 42 1.87 -0.07 -1.74
C ASP A 42 1.92 0.72 -0.43
N LEU A 43 1.08 1.74 -0.30
CA LEU A 43 1.05 2.67 0.82
C LEU A 43 0.04 2.25 1.88
N GLY A 44 0.52 1.97 3.09
CA GLY A 44 -0.26 1.33 4.13
C GLY A 44 -0.45 -0.15 3.87
N CYS A 45 0.62 -0.85 3.52
CA CYS A 45 0.58 -2.23 3.03
C CYS A 45 0.06 -3.26 4.04
N GLY A 46 -0.07 -2.89 5.32
CA GLY A 46 -0.59 -3.76 6.37
C GLY A 46 0.17 -5.07 6.46
N THR A 47 -0.53 -6.20 6.41
CA THR A 47 0.08 -7.54 6.43
C THR A 47 0.52 -8.03 5.04
N GLY A 48 0.57 -7.14 4.05
CA GLY A 48 1.19 -7.37 2.75
C GLY A 48 0.32 -8.08 1.72
N THR A 49 -0.99 -8.20 1.91
CA THR A 49 -1.89 -8.90 0.98
C THR A 49 -1.71 -8.41 -0.46
N ASN A 50 -1.76 -7.09 -0.68
CA ASN A 50 -1.66 -6.51 -2.02
C ASN A 50 -0.21 -6.51 -2.53
N SER A 51 0.76 -6.23 -1.66
CA SER A 51 2.19 -6.33 -2.00
C SER A 51 2.59 -7.72 -2.47
N ILE A 52 2.11 -8.77 -1.80
CA ILE A 52 2.38 -10.16 -2.16
C ILE A 52 1.71 -10.50 -3.49
N TYR A 53 0.43 -10.14 -3.65
CA TYR A 53 -0.30 -10.36 -4.88
C TYR A 53 0.39 -9.72 -6.10
N LEU A 54 0.79 -8.45 -5.99
CA LEU A 54 1.53 -7.74 -7.04
C LEU A 54 2.86 -8.44 -7.35
N ALA A 55 3.62 -8.84 -6.32
CA ALA A 55 4.89 -9.54 -6.50
C ALA A 55 4.71 -10.91 -7.19
N GLN A 56 3.63 -11.64 -6.89
CA GLN A 56 3.28 -12.89 -7.56
C GLN A 56 2.98 -12.70 -9.06
N HIS A 57 2.58 -11.48 -9.45
CA HIS A 57 2.31 -11.10 -10.84
C HIS A 57 3.48 -10.35 -11.51
N GLY A 58 4.69 -10.49 -10.96
CA GLY A 58 5.92 -9.99 -11.58
C GLY A 58 6.22 -8.51 -11.33
N TRP A 59 5.50 -7.83 -10.44
CA TRP A 59 5.78 -6.45 -10.09
C TRP A 59 6.95 -6.35 -9.11
N ASP A 60 7.81 -5.33 -9.31
CA ASP A 60 8.82 -4.92 -8.33
C ASP A 60 8.17 -4.04 -7.26
N VAL A 61 7.85 -4.63 -6.13
CA VAL A 61 6.98 -4.01 -5.12
C VAL A 61 7.78 -3.46 -3.96
N THR A 62 7.47 -2.20 -3.58
CA THR A 62 7.83 -1.63 -2.28
C THR A 62 6.54 -1.37 -1.49
N GLY A 63 6.38 -2.03 -0.35
CA GLY A 63 5.27 -1.83 0.58
C GLY A 63 5.73 -1.08 1.83
N ILE A 64 4.92 -0.14 2.30
CA ILE A 64 5.23 0.69 3.46
C ILE A 64 4.07 0.65 4.45
N ASP A 65 4.36 0.39 5.70
CA ASP A 65 3.41 0.56 6.80
C ASP A 65 4.11 1.13 8.04
N PHE A 66 3.41 1.95 8.82
CA PHE A 66 4.00 2.54 10.02
C PHE A 66 3.93 1.63 11.25
N VAL A 67 3.14 0.54 11.20
CA VAL A 67 2.99 -0.43 12.29
C VAL A 67 4.03 -1.54 12.16
N PRO A 68 5.02 -1.64 13.07
CA PRO A 68 6.10 -2.63 12.96
C PRO A 68 5.56 -4.06 12.84
N ARG A 69 4.56 -4.41 13.65
CA ARG A 69 3.97 -5.75 13.67
C ARG A 69 3.25 -6.12 12.37
N ALA A 70 2.67 -5.14 11.69
CA ALA A 70 2.09 -5.36 10.36
C ALA A 70 3.18 -5.74 9.35
N VAL A 71 4.28 -4.97 9.33
CA VAL A 71 5.42 -5.23 8.44
C VAL A 71 6.10 -6.57 8.73
N GLU A 72 6.26 -6.95 10.00
CA GLU A 72 6.78 -8.28 10.38
C GLU A 72 5.91 -9.40 9.85
N ARG A 73 4.59 -9.29 10.01
CA ARG A 73 3.63 -10.26 9.46
C ARG A 73 3.68 -10.29 7.93
N ALA A 74 3.76 -9.13 7.29
CA ALA A 74 3.88 -9.04 5.84
C ALA A 74 5.13 -9.76 5.32
N LYS A 75 6.28 -9.57 5.97
CA LYS A 75 7.53 -10.28 5.64
C LYS A 75 7.40 -11.79 5.79
N ALA A 76 6.80 -12.26 6.88
CA ALA A 76 6.57 -13.70 7.09
C ALA A 76 5.65 -14.29 6.03
N ARG A 77 4.57 -13.60 5.68
CA ARG A 77 3.63 -14.02 4.62
C ARG A 77 4.28 -14.01 3.23
N ALA A 78 5.08 -13.00 2.91
CA ALA A 78 5.83 -12.94 1.65
C ALA A 78 6.80 -14.12 1.52
N ALA A 79 7.54 -14.44 2.58
CA ALA A 79 8.44 -15.60 2.59
C ALA A 79 7.67 -16.91 2.38
N ALA A 80 6.53 -17.10 3.04
CA ALA A 80 5.67 -18.27 2.84
C ALA A 80 5.12 -18.36 1.40
N ALA A 81 4.82 -17.23 0.78
CA ALA A 81 4.38 -17.12 -0.61
C ALA A 81 5.54 -17.20 -1.63
N LYS A 82 6.79 -17.29 -1.16
CA LYS A 82 8.01 -17.35 -1.99
C LYS A 82 8.18 -16.14 -2.92
N VAL A 83 7.80 -14.96 -2.45
CA VAL A 83 8.03 -13.67 -3.12
C VAL A 83 8.83 -12.74 -2.22
N THR A 84 9.47 -11.74 -2.83
CA THR A 84 10.41 -10.86 -2.14
C THR A 84 10.09 -9.38 -2.33
N PRO A 85 8.87 -8.89 -2.03
CA PRO A 85 8.60 -7.47 -2.03
C PRO A 85 9.49 -6.78 -0.99
N ARG A 86 9.90 -5.56 -1.26
CA ARG A 86 10.62 -4.72 -0.28
C ARG A 86 9.61 -4.14 0.71
N LEU A 87 9.60 -4.62 1.94
CA LEU A 87 8.66 -4.21 2.97
C LEU A 87 9.36 -3.35 4.03
N ILE A 88 8.91 -2.11 4.18
CA ILE A 88 9.56 -1.08 4.98
C ILE A 88 8.62 -0.60 6.08
N GLN A 89 9.11 -0.56 7.32
CA GLN A 89 8.43 0.20 8.36
C GLN A 89 8.72 1.69 8.18
N GLY A 90 7.68 2.49 8.00
CA GLY A 90 7.87 3.92 7.81
C GLY A 90 6.56 4.70 7.72
N ASN A 91 6.71 6.02 7.70
CA ASN A 91 5.59 6.94 7.57
C ASN A 91 5.46 7.39 6.11
N VAL A 92 4.33 7.10 5.48
CA VAL A 92 4.06 7.45 4.07
C VAL A 92 4.08 8.96 3.79
N THR A 93 3.94 9.81 4.81
CA THR A 93 4.08 11.27 4.66
C THR A 93 5.56 11.73 4.64
N ARG A 94 6.50 10.79 4.78
CA ARG A 94 7.94 11.04 4.83
C ARG A 94 8.69 10.13 3.85
N LEU A 95 8.12 9.89 2.66
CA LEU A 95 8.66 8.96 1.66
C LEU A 95 10.12 9.24 1.28
N ALA A 96 10.49 10.52 1.17
CA ALA A 96 11.86 10.91 0.83
C ALA A 96 12.92 10.39 1.82
N GLU A 97 12.53 10.20 3.09
CA GLU A 97 13.43 9.71 4.14
C GLU A 97 13.56 8.18 4.15
N LEU A 98 12.68 7.48 3.45
CA LEU A 98 12.63 6.02 3.45
C LEU A 98 13.49 5.40 2.34
N ASN A 99 14.13 6.22 1.50
CA ASN A 99 14.95 5.76 0.38
C ASN A 99 14.23 4.73 -0.51
N VAL A 100 12.95 4.96 -0.79
CA VAL A 100 12.14 4.04 -1.60
C VAL A 100 12.58 3.98 -3.07
N GLY A 101 13.33 4.97 -3.50
CA GLY A 101 13.67 5.16 -4.91
C GLY A 101 12.56 5.86 -5.68
N GLY A 102 12.56 5.71 -6.99
CA GLY A 102 11.60 6.36 -7.89
C GLY A 102 11.18 5.48 -9.05
N GLY A 103 10.46 6.05 -10.00
CA GLY A 103 10.02 5.36 -11.22
C GLY A 103 8.88 4.37 -10.99
N PHE A 104 8.09 4.53 -9.92
CA PHE A 104 6.91 3.71 -9.70
C PHE A 104 5.85 4.01 -10.76
N SER A 105 5.42 2.98 -11.48
CA SER A 105 4.37 3.06 -12.50
C SER A 105 2.97 2.76 -11.96
N LEU A 106 2.89 2.13 -10.80
CA LEU A 106 1.66 1.89 -10.07
C LEU A 106 1.83 2.30 -8.60
N VAL A 107 0.89 3.08 -8.09
CA VAL A 107 0.76 3.35 -6.66
C VAL A 107 -0.59 2.84 -6.19
N PHE A 108 -0.59 2.10 -5.11
CA PHE A 108 -1.77 1.55 -4.49
C PHE A 108 -1.91 2.05 -3.05
N ASP A 109 -3.09 2.55 -2.70
CA ASP A 109 -3.44 3.00 -1.35
C ASP A 109 -4.85 2.50 -1.01
N LEU A 110 -4.94 1.46 -0.20
CA LEU A 110 -6.20 0.94 0.31
C LEU A 110 -6.45 1.46 1.73
N GLY A 111 -7.04 2.65 1.80
CA GLY A 111 -7.50 3.21 3.07
C GLY A 111 -6.41 3.88 3.93
N CYS A 112 -5.20 4.05 3.44
CA CYS A 112 -4.16 4.78 4.17
C CYS A 112 -4.41 6.30 4.13
N TYR A 113 -4.69 6.85 2.96
CA TYR A 113 -4.83 8.30 2.75
C TYR A 113 -5.84 8.96 3.69
N HIS A 114 -7.04 8.38 3.88
CA HIS A 114 -8.07 8.98 4.73
C HIS A 114 -7.68 9.01 6.21
N SER A 115 -6.72 8.20 6.61
CA SER A 115 -6.19 8.18 7.96
C SER A 115 -5.06 9.21 8.19
N ILE A 116 -4.59 9.87 7.13
CA ILE A 116 -3.54 10.90 7.19
C ILE A 116 -4.17 12.22 7.68
N PRO A 117 -3.61 12.86 8.72
CA PRO A 117 -4.04 14.18 9.14
C PRO A 117 -3.99 15.18 7.98
N GLU A 118 -4.98 16.04 7.85
CA GLU A 118 -5.10 17.01 6.76
C GLU A 118 -3.80 17.82 6.57
N ALA A 119 -3.21 18.31 7.65
CA ALA A 119 -1.95 19.07 7.64
C ALA A 119 -0.73 18.28 7.09
N LYS A 120 -0.87 16.95 6.86
CA LYS A 120 0.18 16.08 6.34
C LYS A 120 -0.11 15.52 4.93
N ARG A 121 -1.26 15.86 4.35
CA ARG A 121 -1.64 15.37 3.03
C ARG A 121 -0.78 15.96 1.91
N ASP A 122 -0.33 17.20 2.05
CA ASP A 122 0.60 17.80 1.09
C ASP A 122 1.97 17.12 1.12
N ASP A 123 2.46 16.73 2.29
CA ASP A 123 3.71 15.97 2.42
C ASP A 123 3.57 14.60 1.73
N TYR A 124 2.45 13.92 1.94
CA TYR A 124 2.12 12.67 1.25
C TYR A 124 2.08 12.85 -0.27
N ALA A 125 1.34 13.84 -0.77
CA ALA A 125 1.21 14.11 -2.21
C ALA A 125 2.56 14.43 -2.86
N ARG A 126 3.39 15.26 -2.24
CA ARG A 126 4.75 15.56 -2.72
C ARG A 126 5.63 14.33 -2.79
N GLY A 127 5.62 13.50 -1.75
CA GLY A 127 6.38 12.26 -1.72
C GLY A 127 5.98 11.31 -2.85
N MET A 128 4.68 11.18 -3.09
CA MET A 128 4.11 10.38 -4.17
C MET A 128 4.52 10.90 -5.56
N THR A 129 4.37 12.23 -5.78
CA THR A 129 4.74 12.87 -7.06
C THR A 129 6.21 12.66 -7.37
N THR A 130 7.08 12.75 -6.37
CA THR A 130 8.53 12.56 -6.54
C THR A 130 8.90 11.09 -6.83
N ALA A 131 8.19 10.14 -6.21
CA ALA A 131 8.49 8.71 -6.34
C ALA A 131 7.95 8.10 -7.65
N THR A 132 6.91 8.68 -8.26
CA THR A 132 6.24 8.11 -9.43
C THR A 132 6.87 8.50 -10.75
N ALA A 133 6.79 7.60 -11.73
CA ALA A 133 7.12 7.88 -13.12
C ALA A 133 6.03 8.74 -13.78
N PRO A 134 6.36 9.52 -14.83
CA PRO A 134 5.35 10.16 -15.66
C PRO A 134 4.33 9.14 -16.19
N GLY A 135 3.03 9.46 -16.10
CA GLY A 135 1.96 8.57 -16.55
C GLY A 135 1.65 7.42 -15.58
N ALA A 136 2.20 7.44 -14.36
CA ALA A 136 1.88 6.45 -13.34
C ALA A 136 0.38 6.39 -13.02
N THR A 137 -0.10 5.21 -12.69
CA THR A 137 -1.46 4.99 -12.21
C THR A 137 -1.50 5.03 -10.71
N TRP A 138 -2.41 5.81 -10.14
CA TRP A 138 -2.74 5.80 -8.73
C TRP A 138 -4.10 5.15 -8.54
N LEU A 139 -4.14 4.06 -7.80
CA LEU A 139 -5.37 3.45 -7.32
C LEU A 139 -5.51 3.76 -5.83
N VAL A 140 -6.36 4.70 -5.52
CA VAL A 140 -6.65 5.13 -4.14
C VAL A 140 -8.06 4.70 -3.78
N TRP A 141 -8.20 3.93 -2.74
CA TRP A 141 -9.48 3.52 -2.19
C TRP A 141 -9.66 4.13 -0.79
N GLY A 142 -10.70 4.91 -0.61
CA GLY A 142 -10.97 5.61 0.63
C GLY A 142 -12.45 5.80 0.90
N PHE A 143 -12.79 6.16 2.13
CA PHE A 143 -14.17 6.51 2.48
C PHE A 143 -14.54 7.89 1.89
N ASN A 144 -15.65 7.94 1.19
CA ASN A 144 -16.27 9.20 0.82
C ASN A 144 -17.25 9.61 1.92
N PRO A 145 -16.97 10.68 2.71
CA PRO A 145 -17.83 11.09 3.81
C PRO A 145 -19.19 11.60 3.36
N THR A 146 -19.37 11.90 2.08
CA THR A 146 -20.64 12.36 1.51
C THR A 146 -21.56 11.21 1.07
N LEU A 147 -21.01 10.00 0.92
CA LEU A 147 -21.78 8.80 0.61
C LEU A 147 -22.24 8.17 1.93
N LYS A 148 -23.51 8.41 2.30
CA LYS A 148 -24.14 7.64 3.40
C LYS A 148 -24.22 6.17 2.95
N PRO A 149 -23.88 5.21 3.82
CA PRO A 149 -24.15 3.81 3.54
C PRO A 149 -25.65 3.65 3.26
N LYS A 150 -25.99 2.97 2.17
CA LYS A 150 -27.36 2.55 1.89
C LYS A 150 -27.76 1.42 2.80
#